data_40db730f8e71443cf19b0804f23d8fe0
#
_entry.id   40db730f8e71443cf19b0804f23d8fe0
#
_cell.length_a   1.000
_cell.length_b   1.000
_cell.length_c   1.000
_cell.angle_alpha   90.00
_cell.angle_beta   90.00
_cell.angle_gamma   90.00
#
_symmetry.space_group_name_H-M   'P 1'
#
loop_
_entity.id
_entity.type
_entity.pdbx_description
1 polymer ?
#
loop_
_entity_poly.entity_id
_entity_poly.type
_entity_poly.pdbx_seq_one_letter_code
_entity_poly.pdbx_strand_id
1 'polypeptide(L)'
;AEAIGWSAAINWMKKLDMNVAHKHTLKLAKNAADGLKKIPGIKIYGDHSKDDVSGVVSFLHESLHAEDIARILDSMGIAVRTGHHCAQPLMRRLDVTATNRASFYFYNTLEESNAFVDALKTIVERFA
;
A
#
# COMPACT_ATOMS: atom_id res chain seq x y z
N ALA A 1 -7.35 -30.00 -6.25
CA ALA A 1 -6.58 -29.13 -7.19
C ALA A 1 -5.79 -28.06 -6.39
N GLU A 2 -6.42 -27.41 -5.43
CA GLU A 2 -5.84 -26.26 -4.69
C GLU A 2 -4.57 -26.62 -3.91
N ALA A 3 -4.56 -27.75 -3.21
CA ALA A 3 -3.40 -28.21 -2.44
C ALA A 3 -2.19 -28.52 -3.35
N ILE A 4 -2.43 -29.05 -4.55
CA ILE A 4 -1.38 -29.33 -5.54
C ILE A 4 -0.84 -28.00 -6.09
N GLY A 5 -1.72 -27.08 -6.45
CA GLY A 5 -1.33 -25.74 -6.90
C GLY A 5 -0.52 -24.99 -5.83
N TRP A 6 -0.94 -25.05 -4.57
CA TRP A 6 -0.23 -24.43 -3.45
C TRP A 6 1.17 -25.06 -3.25
N SER A 7 1.27 -26.39 -3.32
CA SER A 7 2.56 -27.09 -3.28
C SER A 7 3.50 -26.63 -4.39
N ALA A 8 3.00 -26.47 -5.61
CA ALA A 8 3.77 -25.96 -6.74
C ALA A 8 4.26 -24.52 -6.50
N ALA A 9 3.39 -23.64 -5.98
CA ALA A 9 3.74 -22.27 -5.64
C ALA A 9 4.84 -22.22 -4.56
N ILE A 10 4.72 -23.00 -3.50
CA ILE A 10 5.73 -23.09 -2.43
C ILE A 10 7.08 -23.55 -3.00
N ASN A 11 7.07 -24.59 -3.86
CA ASN A 11 8.29 -25.09 -4.48
C ASN A 11 8.94 -24.07 -5.43
N TRP A 12 8.13 -23.25 -6.09
CA TRP A 12 8.63 -22.13 -6.89
C TRP A 12 9.25 -21.04 -6.00
N MET A 13 8.56 -20.63 -4.92
CA MET A 13 9.06 -19.63 -3.97
C MET A 13 10.37 -20.03 -3.28
N LYS A 14 10.58 -21.32 -3.00
CA LYS A 14 11.84 -21.85 -2.45
C LYS A 14 13.07 -21.59 -3.34
N LYS A 15 12.88 -21.29 -4.62
CA LYS A 15 13.96 -20.94 -5.55
C LYS A 15 14.36 -19.46 -5.49
N LEU A 16 13.57 -18.63 -4.78
CA LEU A 16 13.83 -17.20 -4.61
C LEU A 16 14.61 -16.98 -3.31
N ASP A 17 15.49 -15.98 -3.33
CA ASP A 17 16.05 -15.45 -2.09
C ASP A 17 14.99 -14.53 -1.42
N MET A 18 14.26 -15.12 -0.47
CA MET A 18 13.19 -14.41 0.23
C MET A 18 13.69 -13.23 1.07
N ASN A 19 14.97 -13.22 1.50
CA ASN A 19 15.54 -12.07 2.22
C ASN A 19 15.75 -10.88 1.27
N VAL A 20 16.22 -11.15 0.06
CA VAL A 20 16.34 -10.11 -0.98
C VAL A 20 14.97 -9.59 -1.39
N ALA A 21 14.01 -10.49 -1.63
CA ALA A 21 12.64 -10.13 -1.96
C ALA A 21 11.97 -9.27 -0.86
N HIS A 22 12.18 -9.65 0.40
CA HIS A 22 11.66 -8.90 1.54
C HIS A 22 12.26 -7.49 1.63
N LYS A 23 13.59 -7.37 1.58
CA LYS A 23 14.28 -6.07 1.59
C LYS A 23 13.83 -5.15 0.46
N HIS A 24 13.65 -5.71 -0.74
CA HIS A 24 13.13 -4.96 -1.88
C HIS A 24 11.71 -4.45 -1.60
N THR A 25 10.82 -5.33 -1.12
CA THR A 25 9.44 -4.98 -0.75
C THR A 25 9.38 -3.86 0.28
N LEU A 26 10.22 -3.93 1.32
CA LEU A 26 10.32 -2.87 2.35
C LEU A 26 10.79 -1.54 1.76
N LYS A 27 11.77 -1.58 0.85
CA LYS A 27 12.26 -0.38 0.16
C LYS A 27 11.16 0.32 -0.63
N LEU A 28 10.31 -0.43 -1.33
CA LEU A 28 9.18 0.12 -2.09
C LEU A 28 8.14 0.77 -1.17
N ALA A 29 7.74 0.07 -0.11
CA ALA A 29 6.78 0.60 0.86
C ALA A 29 7.31 1.85 1.58
N LYS A 30 8.60 1.86 1.96
CA LYS A 30 9.24 3.04 2.55
C LYS A 30 9.28 4.21 1.58
N ASN A 31 9.65 3.98 0.32
CA ASN A 31 9.63 5.01 -0.73
C ASN A 31 8.24 5.64 -0.87
N ALA A 32 7.19 4.81 -0.96
CA ALA A 32 5.82 5.28 -1.02
C ALA A 32 5.44 6.07 0.24
N ALA A 33 5.70 5.54 1.43
CA ALA A 33 5.40 6.22 2.69
C ALA A 33 6.10 7.58 2.81
N ASP A 34 7.37 7.66 2.44
CA ASP A 34 8.16 8.91 2.50
C ASP A 34 7.67 9.93 1.44
N GLY A 35 7.20 9.45 0.29
CA GLY A 35 6.53 10.27 -0.72
C GLY A 35 5.19 10.81 -0.23
N LEU A 36 4.35 9.95 0.31
CA LEU A 36 3.01 10.31 0.81
C LEU A 36 3.06 11.31 1.97
N LYS A 37 4.05 11.23 2.86
CA LYS A 37 4.24 12.19 3.96
C LYS A 37 4.44 13.64 3.49
N LYS A 38 4.84 13.84 2.24
CA LYS A 38 5.05 15.16 1.65
C LYS A 38 3.79 15.76 1.02
N ILE A 39 2.72 14.97 0.90
CA ILE A 39 1.45 15.41 0.32
C ILE A 39 0.59 15.99 1.46
N PRO A 40 0.17 17.26 1.36
CA PRO A 40 -0.70 17.88 2.37
C PRO A 40 -1.96 17.05 2.62
N GLY A 41 -2.43 17.02 3.86
CA GLY A 41 -3.65 16.31 4.25
C GLY A 41 -3.56 14.78 4.30
N ILE A 42 -2.44 14.18 3.86
CA ILE A 42 -2.25 12.72 3.96
C ILE A 42 -1.77 12.33 5.36
N LYS A 43 -2.50 11.42 5.96
CA LYS A 43 -2.13 10.74 7.21
C LYS A 43 -1.78 9.28 6.92
N ILE A 44 -0.59 8.87 7.35
CA ILE A 44 -0.10 7.48 7.23
C ILE A 44 -0.24 6.78 8.57
N TYR A 45 -0.62 5.52 8.53
CA TYR A 45 -0.75 4.65 9.69
C TYR A 45 0.39 3.63 9.71
N GLY A 46 1.06 3.53 10.86
CA GLY A 46 2.24 2.68 11.04
C GLY A 46 3.56 3.46 10.95
N ASP A 47 4.60 2.85 11.48
CA ASP A 47 5.96 3.42 11.50
C ASP A 47 6.83 2.72 10.43
N HIS A 48 6.96 3.34 9.28
CA HIS A 48 7.75 2.83 8.15
C HIS A 48 9.25 3.17 8.24
N SER A 49 9.72 3.68 9.37
CA SER A 49 11.16 3.89 9.61
C SER A 49 11.88 2.62 10.07
N LYS A 50 11.13 1.61 10.52
CA LYS A 50 11.67 0.35 11.04
C LYS A 50 11.81 -0.70 9.94
N ASP A 51 12.78 -1.59 10.10
CA ASP A 51 13.07 -2.66 9.14
C ASP A 51 12.15 -3.90 9.29
N ASP A 52 11.28 -3.91 10.29
CA ASP A 52 10.36 -5.02 10.60
C ASP A 52 8.92 -4.80 10.13
N VAL A 53 8.66 -3.74 9.35
CA VAL A 53 7.35 -3.45 8.77
C VAL A 53 7.08 -4.32 7.54
N SER A 54 5.81 -4.40 7.16
CA SER A 54 5.37 -5.10 5.96
C SER A 54 5.48 -4.21 4.71
N GLY A 55 5.38 -4.81 3.53
CA GLY A 55 5.28 -4.11 2.25
C GLY A 55 3.96 -3.36 2.02
N VAL A 56 3.30 -2.90 3.08
CA VAL A 56 1.96 -2.31 3.05
C VAL A 56 2.01 -0.90 3.62
N VAL A 57 1.37 0.05 2.93
CA VAL A 57 1.20 1.43 3.40
C VAL A 57 -0.29 1.72 3.52
N SER A 58 -0.75 1.97 4.75
CA SER A 58 -2.13 2.40 5.03
C SER A 58 -2.18 3.90 5.20
N PHE A 59 -3.14 4.55 4.54
CA PHE A 59 -3.24 6.01 4.55
C PHE A 59 -4.68 6.50 4.41
N LEU A 60 -4.90 7.76 4.80
CA LEU A 60 -6.11 8.54 4.55
C LEU A 60 -5.73 9.96 4.14
N HIS A 61 -6.68 10.64 3.50
CA HIS A 61 -6.65 12.09 3.33
C HIS A 61 -7.72 12.74 4.22
N GLU A 62 -7.44 13.92 4.76
CA GLU A 62 -8.31 14.59 5.73
C GLU A 62 -9.67 15.04 5.18
N SER A 63 -9.73 15.36 3.87
CA SER A 63 -10.95 15.87 3.20
C SER A 63 -11.49 14.96 2.10
N LEU A 64 -10.71 14.01 1.57
CA LEU A 64 -11.13 13.11 0.50
C LEU A 64 -11.56 11.76 1.07
N HIS A 65 -12.71 11.25 0.62
CA HIS A 65 -13.18 9.95 1.04
C HIS A 65 -12.27 8.83 0.49
N ALA A 66 -12.00 7.82 1.32
CA ALA A 66 -11.09 6.72 0.94
C ALA A 66 -11.51 6.00 -0.34
N GLU A 67 -12.81 5.80 -0.54
CA GLU A 67 -13.34 5.12 -1.73
C GLU A 67 -13.17 5.96 -3.00
N ASP A 68 -13.31 7.29 -2.92
CA ASP A 68 -13.14 8.18 -4.06
C ASP A 68 -11.68 8.19 -4.52
N ILE A 69 -10.74 8.25 -3.58
CA ILE A 69 -9.30 8.10 -3.88
C ILE A 69 -9.05 6.77 -4.59
N ALA A 70 -9.58 5.66 -4.06
CA ALA A 70 -9.38 4.34 -4.65
C ALA A 70 -9.94 4.25 -6.08
N ARG A 71 -11.13 4.79 -6.34
CA ARG A 71 -11.76 4.81 -7.67
C ARG A 71 -10.97 5.64 -8.69
N ILE A 72 -10.45 6.79 -8.27
CA ILE A 72 -9.65 7.63 -9.15
C ILE A 72 -8.31 6.94 -9.47
N LEU A 73 -7.63 6.37 -8.46
CA LEU A 73 -6.41 5.59 -8.68
C LEU A 73 -6.65 4.41 -9.63
N ASP A 74 -7.77 3.69 -9.47
CA ASP A 74 -8.16 2.59 -10.35
C ASP A 74 -8.31 3.04 -11.80
N SER A 75 -8.93 4.21 -12.02
CA SER A 75 -9.03 4.81 -13.36
C SER A 75 -7.67 5.19 -13.99
N MET A 76 -6.64 5.31 -13.17
CA MET A 76 -5.24 5.55 -13.58
C MET A 76 -4.42 4.25 -13.68
N GLY A 77 -5.05 3.09 -13.51
CA GLY A 77 -4.40 1.78 -13.55
C GLY A 77 -3.68 1.40 -12.26
N ILE A 78 -3.96 2.07 -11.14
CA ILE A 78 -3.34 1.82 -9.83
C ILE A 78 -4.37 1.25 -8.86
N ALA A 79 -4.24 -0.02 -8.55
CA ALA A 79 -5.15 -0.72 -7.63
C ALA A 79 -4.70 -0.55 -6.17
N VAL A 80 -5.61 -0.05 -5.32
CA VAL A 80 -5.47 -0.02 -3.87
C VAL A 80 -6.68 -0.68 -3.22
N ARG A 81 -6.53 -1.19 -2.01
CA ARG A 81 -7.67 -1.65 -1.24
C ARG A 81 -8.18 -0.54 -0.34
N THR A 82 -9.51 -0.33 -0.32
CA THR A 82 -10.18 0.60 0.59
C THR A 82 -11.13 -0.13 1.53
N GLY A 83 -11.42 0.47 2.69
CA GLY A 83 -12.37 -0.03 3.67
C GLY A 83 -11.75 -0.32 5.03
N HIS A 84 -12.44 -1.15 5.82
CA HIS A 84 -11.99 -1.51 7.17
C HIS A 84 -11.05 -2.73 7.22
N HIS A 85 -10.71 -3.32 6.07
CA HIS A 85 -9.74 -4.42 5.90
C HIS A 85 -10.02 -5.66 6.76
N CYS A 86 -11.29 -5.94 7.09
CA CYS A 86 -11.71 -6.96 8.06
C CYS A 86 -11.12 -6.74 9.48
N ALA A 87 -10.78 -5.50 9.83
CA ALA A 87 -10.11 -5.08 11.05
C ALA A 87 -10.89 -3.95 11.76
N GLN A 88 -12.21 -4.11 11.92
CA GLN A 88 -13.05 -3.09 12.57
C GLN A 88 -12.57 -2.64 13.96
N PRO A 89 -12.06 -3.53 14.84
CA PRO A 89 -11.51 -3.07 16.13
C PRO A 89 -10.33 -2.10 15.97
N LEU A 90 -9.48 -2.33 14.96
CA LEU A 90 -8.38 -1.41 14.65
C LEU A 90 -8.90 -0.07 14.14
N MET A 91 -9.90 -0.07 13.26
CA MET A 91 -10.50 1.18 12.77
C MET A 91 -11.08 2.02 13.91
N ARG A 92 -11.77 1.38 14.86
CA ARG A 92 -12.27 2.07 16.07
C ARG A 92 -11.13 2.66 16.92
N ARG A 93 -10.02 1.91 17.10
CA ARG A 93 -8.85 2.39 17.85
C ARG A 93 -8.15 3.56 17.16
N LEU A 94 -8.18 3.61 15.84
CA LEU A 94 -7.61 4.70 15.02
C LEU A 94 -8.57 5.88 14.87
N ASP A 95 -9.82 5.73 15.34
CA ASP A 95 -10.91 6.69 15.18
C ASP A 95 -11.19 7.05 13.71
N VAL A 96 -11.27 6.00 12.86
CA VAL A 96 -11.57 6.13 11.44
C VAL A 96 -12.55 5.05 10.97
N THR A 97 -13.31 5.32 9.93
CA THR A 97 -14.27 4.37 9.35
C THR A 97 -13.63 3.42 8.36
N ALA A 98 -12.60 3.88 7.66
CA ALA A 98 -11.91 3.15 6.60
C ALA A 98 -10.50 3.70 6.41
N THR A 99 -9.64 2.96 5.74
CA THR A 99 -8.35 3.44 5.21
C THR A 99 -8.14 2.95 3.79
N ASN A 100 -7.28 3.63 3.04
CA ASN A 100 -6.70 3.09 1.82
C ASN A 100 -5.44 2.29 2.16
N ARG A 101 -5.17 1.23 1.40
CA ARG A 101 -3.99 0.40 1.56
C ARG A 101 -3.31 0.14 0.22
N ALA A 102 -2.13 0.67 0.03
CA ALA A 102 -1.21 0.26 -1.02
C ALA A 102 -0.39 -0.94 -0.54
N SER A 103 -0.23 -1.95 -1.38
CA SER A 103 0.53 -3.16 -1.07
C SER A 103 1.58 -3.38 -2.15
N PHE A 104 2.83 -3.56 -1.73
CA PHE A 104 3.97 -3.82 -2.60
C PHE A 104 4.50 -5.22 -2.36
N TYR A 105 5.06 -5.84 -3.39
CA TYR A 105 5.73 -7.12 -3.29
C TYR A 105 6.95 -7.19 -4.21
N PHE A 106 7.66 -8.30 -4.22
CA PHE A 106 8.94 -8.44 -4.91
C PHE A 106 8.88 -8.23 -6.44
N TYR A 107 7.71 -8.30 -7.04
CA TYR A 107 7.51 -8.08 -8.49
C TYR A 107 7.22 -6.61 -8.84
N ASN A 108 6.95 -5.76 -7.86
CA ASN A 108 6.78 -4.33 -8.12
C ASN A 108 8.12 -3.62 -8.29
N THR A 109 8.10 -2.49 -8.98
CA THR A 109 9.28 -1.68 -9.26
C THR A 109 9.27 -0.36 -8.48
N LEU A 110 10.42 0.31 -8.43
CA LEU A 110 10.52 1.63 -7.80
C LEU A 110 9.74 2.68 -8.61
N GLU A 111 9.71 2.54 -9.93
CA GLU A 111 8.94 3.37 -10.84
C GLU A 111 7.45 3.29 -10.55
N GLU A 112 6.92 2.08 -10.30
CA GLU A 112 5.51 1.89 -9.90
C GLU A 112 5.22 2.53 -8.54
N SER A 113 6.15 2.41 -7.58
CA SER A 113 6.01 3.07 -6.27
C SER A 113 6.00 4.60 -6.41
N ASN A 114 6.82 5.17 -7.30
CA ASN A 114 6.83 6.60 -7.59
C ASN A 114 5.55 7.02 -8.32
N ALA A 115 5.12 6.26 -9.32
CA ALA A 115 3.89 6.54 -10.07
C ALA A 115 2.65 6.58 -9.15
N PHE A 116 2.59 5.70 -8.16
CA PHE A 116 1.54 5.73 -7.13
C PHE A 116 1.56 7.05 -6.34
N VAL A 117 2.73 7.49 -5.89
CA VAL A 117 2.88 8.76 -5.13
C VAL A 117 2.50 9.96 -5.99
N ASP A 118 2.95 10.01 -7.24
CA ASP A 118 2.66 11.11 -8.17
C ASP A 118 1.17 11.17 -8.52
N ALA A 119 0.54 10.00 -8.73
CA ALA A 119 -0.91 9.92 -8.96
C ALA A 119 -1.69 10.46 -7.76
N LEU A 120 -1.32 10.08 -6.54
CA LEU A 120 -2.01 10.55 -5.34
C LEU A 120 -1.80 12.05 -5.12
N LYS A 121 -0.61 12.57 -5.39
CA LYS A 121 -0.34 14.01 -5.37
C LYS A 121 -1.26 14.76 -6.34
N THR A 122 -1.38 14.27 -7.58
CA THR A 122 -2.28 14.84 -8.59
C THR A 122 -3.75 14.83 -8.15
N ILE A 123 -4.18 13.73 -7.49
CA ILE A 123 -5.55 13.62 -6.95
C ILE A 123 -5.79 14.69 -5.90
N VAL A 124 -4.88 14.84 -4.94
CA VAL A 124 -5.02 15.83 -3.86
C VAL A 124 -5.00 17.26 -4.42
N GLU A 125 -4.08 17.59 -5.32
CA GLU A 125 -4.00 18.92 -5.95
C GLU A 125 -5.27 19.28 -6.75
N ARG A 126 -6.00 18.29 -7.26
CA ARG A 126 -7.18 18.51 -8.10
C ARG A 126 -8.49 18.52 -7.33
N PHE A 127 -8.60 17.75 -6.26
CA PHE A 127 -9.88 17.45 -5.60
C PHE A 127 -9.93 17.81 -4.11
N ALA A 128 -8.82 18.14 -3.46
CA ALA A 128 -8.76 18.62 -2.08
C ALA A 128 -8.52 20.13 -2.04
#